data_b81847ffd21764ba44f3b229d0eb6149
#
_entry.id   b81847ffd21764ba44f3b229d0eb6149
#
_cell.length_a   1.000
_cell.length_b   1.000
_cell.length_c   1.000
_cell.angle_alpha   90.00
_cell.angle_beta   90.00
_cell.angle_gamma   90.00
#
_symmetry.space_group_name_H-M   'P 1'
#
loop_
_entity.id
_entity.type
_entity.pdbx_description
1 polymer ?
#
loop_
_entity_poly.entity_id
_entity_poly.type
_entity_poly.pdbx_seq_one_letter_code
_entity_poly.pdbx_strand_id
1 'polypeptide(L)'
;MKKNINIFKYEEKIIIFLLLLFSLIINQHYGNKGIFPLDSFSHFDRGFGILLGEHPFKDYWVISGPVIDYFQSFFFYIFGTNWQSYIFHASFVNSLITLSTFIVLRNFGLNIYYCFIYSLATAILAYPSSGTPFVDHHSAFFSLLGLYCLILAIKNESKIYWLLLPFFFTFSFFSKIVPSIYIIISTIFILLFYSLFCKKFNWIKYSLSSLIFIIIFLTTVGKIQGISLNSFIEQYILYPQTIGTERYSGIDFSFKNILFRFKFFYISLIPLIYINLIKFYSFKNYFKEKDFIYFLILLLLTLGLILHQILTKNQIFIFFLIPILTAFSHISLVKYNYKSKIFIFLIISLCIFSTFKYHLRFNEDRKFHELNKVNFDLVLPANSIDKKLSGLKWITPDYKNNPKDEINLILETKSYLENDKRKKMIMTHYNFFSVILGKKTFATARFFTKHGV
;
A
#
# COMPACT_ATOMS: atom_id res chain seq x y z
N MET A 1 -36.50 -10.83 -5.67
CA MET A 1 -35.93 -11.89 -4.82
C MET A 1 -34.94 -11.28 -3.84
N LYS A 2 -35.33 -11.15 -2.57
CA LYS A 2 -34.39 -10.83 -1.48
C LYS A 2 -33.48 -12.04 -1.28
N LYS A 3 -32.27 -12.05 -1.85
CA LYS A 3 -31.25 -13.00 -1.44
C LYS A 3 -30.89 -12.63 0.00
N ASN A 4 -31.34 -13.45 0.94
CA ASN A 4 -30.85 -13.44 2.29
C ASN A 4 -29.32 -13.39 2.23
N ILE A 5 -28.76 -12.33 2.76
CA ILE A 5 -27.35 -12.21 3.09
C ILE A 5 -27.13 -13.20 4.24
N ASN A 6 -27.01 -14.48 3.91
CA ASN A 6 -26.53 -15.48 4.84
C ASN A 6 -25.03 -15.21 4.99
N ILE A 7 -24.76 -14.38 5.96
CA ILE A 7 -23.47 -14.02 6.49
C ILE A 7 -22.71 -15.32 6.77
N PHE A 8 -21.64 -15.54 6.03
CA PHE A 8 -20.59 -16.55 6.16
C PHE A 8 -20.93 -17.81 6.98
N LYS A 9 -20.76 -18.99 6.39
CA LYS A 9 -20.80 -20.27 7.12
C LYS A 9 -19.81 -20.22 8.28
N TYR A 10 -20.00 -21.03 9.30
CA TYR A 10 -19.17 -21.06 10.50
C TYR A 10 -17.65 -21.17 10.19
N GLU A 11 -17.29 -22.04 9.26
CA GLU A 11 -15.91 -22.19 8.79
C GLU A 11 -15.34 -20.90 8.18
N GLU A 12 -16.15 -20.14 7.42
CA GLU A 12 -15.70 -18.86 6.84
C GLU A 12 -15.43 -17.81 7.92
N LYS A 13 -16.21 -17.79 8.98
CA LYS A 13 -16.00 -16.86 10.10
C LYS A 13 -14.68 -17.17 10.83
N ILE A 14 -14.38 -18.45 11.04
CA ILE A 14 -13.11 -18.86 11.65
C ILE A 14 -11.94 -18.44 10.77
N ILE A 15 -12.00 -18.70 9.47
CA ILE A 15 -10.92 -18.34 8.54
C ILE A 15 -10.73 -16.83 8.48
N ILE A 16 -11.80 -16.04 8.43
CA ILE A 16 -11.73 -14.58 8.47
C ILE A 16 -11.05 -14.11 9.75
N PHE A 17 -11.42 -14.67 10.90
CA PHE A 17 -10.80 -14.34 12.18
C PHE A 17 -9.30 -14.70 12.19
N LEU A 18 -8.91 -15.88 11.70
CA LEU A 18 -7.52 -16.29 11.60
C LEU A 18 -6.71 -15.39 10.67
N LEU A 19 -7.26 -15.00 9.51
CA LEU A 19 -6.62 -14.08 8.58
C LEU A 19 -6.45 -12.68 9.20
N LEU A 20 -7.47 -12.18 9.90
CA LEU A 20 -7.41 -10.92 10.63
C LEU A 20 -6.29 -10.95 11.66
N LEU A 21 -6.32 -11.94 12.53
CA LEU A 21 -5.33 -12.09 13.61
C LEU A 21 -3.91 -12.22 13.05
N PHE A 22 -3.73 -13.07 12.04
CA PHE A 22 -2.42 -13.30 11.43
C PHE A 22 -1.88 -12.02 10.77
N SER A 23 -2.69 -11.30 9.98
CA SER A 23 -2.25 -10.07 9.31
C SER A 23 -1.87 -8.95 10.29
N LEU A 24 -2.55 -8.87 11.43
CA LEU A 24 -2.18 -7.95 12.51
C LEU A 24 -0.83 -8.34 13.14
N ILE A 25 -0.68 -9.60 13.54
CA ILE A 25 0.52 -10.09 14.25
C ILE A 25 1.75 -10.03 13.37
N ILE A 26 1.67 -10.50 12.12
CA ILE A 26 2.82 -10.53 11.22
C ILE A 26 3.35 -9.12 10.95
N ASN A 27 2.47 -8.16 10.80
CA ASN A 27 2.87 -6.78 10.54
C ASN A 27 3.47 -6.12 11.79
N GLN A 28 2.94 -6.40 12.98
CA GLN A 28 3.55 -5.96 14.25
C GLN A 28 4.97 -6.52 14.40
N HIS A 29 5.19 -7.79 14.04
CA HIS A 29 6.52 -8.38 14.03
C HIS A 29 7.48 -7.62 13.09
N TYR A 30 7.01 -7.26 11.89
CA TYR A 30 7.84 -6.59 10.89
C TYR A 30 8.20 -5.16 11.28
N GLY A 31 7.24 -4.40 11.79
CA GLY A 31 7.42 -3.01 12.14
C GLY A 31 8.35 -2.78 13.34
N ASN A 32 8.55 -3.81 14.16
CA ASN A 32 9.41 -3.71 15.35
C ASN A 32 10.88 -4.10 15.09
N LYS A 33 11.27 -4.49 13.88
CA LYS A 33 12.60 -5.06 13.59
C LYS A 33 13.49 -4.09 12.82
N GLY A 34 14.28 -3.28 13.54
CA GLY A 34 15.19 -2.31 12.92
C GLY A 34 14.49 -1.18 12.16
N ILE A 35 15.20 -0.16 11.83
CA ILE A 35 14.68 1.04 11.17
C ILE A 35 15.64 1.61 10.13
N PHE A 36 15.09 2.33 9.18
CA PHE A 36 15.77 3.31 8.34
C PHE A 36 15.15 4.67 8.68
N PRO A 37 15.86 5.53 9.46
CA PRO A 37 15.25 6.66 10.17
C PRO A 37 14.40 7.57 9.28
N LEU A 38 14.91 7.95 8.10
CA LEU A 38 14.20 8.82 7.16
C LEU A 38 12.83 8.28 6.79
N ASP A 39 12.73 7.01 6.38
CA ASP A 39 11.49 6.41 5.89
C ASP A 39 10.61 5.94 7.04
N SER A 40 11.22 5.43 8.13
CA SER A 40 10.47 4.82 9.22
C SER A 40 9.68 5.83 10.05
N PHE A 41 10.19 7.08 10.22
CA PHE A 41 9.56 8.06 11.09
C PHE A 41 8.78 9.16 10.37
N SER A 42 8.78 9.20 9.05
CA SER A 42 8.20 10.31 8.28
C SER A 42 6.73 10.59 8.62
N HIS A 43 5.91 9.55 8.74
CA HIS A 43 4.49 9.67 9.07
C HIS A 43 4.21 9.60 10.58
N PHE A 44 5.17 9.14 11.37
CA PHE A 44 5.12 9.15 12.83
C PHE A 44 5.08 10.58 13.37
N ASP A 45 5.99 11.42 12.91
CA ASP A 45 6.07 12.82 13.29
C ASP A 45 4.91 13.66 12.71
N ARG A 46 4.56 13.46 11.44
CA ARG A 46 3.47 14.19 10.77
C ARG A 46 2.12 13.89 11.37
N GLY A 47 1.82 12.61 11.68
CA GLY A 47 0.59 12.24 12.36
C GLY A 47 0.45 12.90 13.72
N PHE A 48 1.56 13.07 14.46
CA PHE A 48 1.58 13.82 15.72
C PHE A 48 1.38 15.31 15.49
N GLY A 49 2.00 15.90 14.47
CA GLY A 49 1.81 17.32 14.11
C GLY A 49 0.33 17.64 13.84
N ILE A 50 -0.41 16.76 13.16
CA ILE A 50 -1.86 16.93 12.95
C ILE A 50 -2.63 16.92 14.28
N LEU A 51 -2.27 16.07 15.25
CA LEU A 51 -2.87 16.12 16.59
C LEU A 51 -2.63 17.45 17.31
N LEU A 52 -1.52 18.12 17.00
CA LEU A 52 -1.19 19.45 17.53
C LEU A 52 -1.81 20.60 16.70
N GLY A 53 -2.72 20.29 15.77
CA GLY A 53 -3.42 21.27 14.94
C GLY A 53 -2.65 21.74 13.71
N GLU A 54 -1.60 21.03 13.27
CA GLU A 54 -0.94 21.30 12.00
C GLU A 54 -1.73 20.71 10.84
N HIS A 55 -1.79 21.43 9.73
CA HIS A 55 -2.47 20.97 8.52
C HIS A 55 -1.50 20.88 7.34
N PRO A 56 -1.53 19.77 6.57
CA PRO A 56 -0.76 19.62 5.35
C PRO A 56 -1.11 20.75 4.37
N PHE A 57 -0.15 21.14 3.52
CA PHE A 57 -0.23 22.24 2.55
C PHE A 57 -0.32 23.66 3.14
N LYS A 58 -0.54 23.80 4.43
CA LYS A 58 -0.62 25.07 5.13
C LYS A 58 0.54 25.25 6.11
N ASP A 59 0.67 24.33 7.06
CA ASP A 59 1.63 24.42 8.16
C ASP A 59 2.93 23.69 7.87
N TYR A 60 2.91 22.74 6.94
CA TYR A 60 4.11 22.04 6.46
C TYR A 60 3.97 21.64 4.98
N TRP A 61 5.11 21.56 4.30
CA TRP A 61 5.20 21.19 2.89
C TRP A 61 4.93 19.70 2.69
N VAL A 62 4.05 19.35 1.73
CA VAL A 62 3.62 17.97 1.47
C VAL A 62 3.86 17.62 0.00
N ILE A 63 4.84 16.76 -0.24
CA ILE A 63 5.15 16.19 -1.57
C ILE A 63 4.55 14.80 -1.77
N SER A 64 4.18 14.12 -0.70
CA SER A 64 3.42 12.87 -0.66
C SER A 64 2.05 13.13 -0.06
N GLY A 65 1.06 12.30 -0.39
CA GLY A 65 -0.32 12.58 -0.01
C GLY A 65 -0.58 12.64 1.51
N PRO A 66 -1.51 13.48 1.93
CA PRO A 66 -1.81 13.74 3.34
C PRO A 66 -2.62 12.61 4.00
N VAL A 67 -3.20 11.69 3.24
CA VAL A 67 -4.11 10.64 3.77
C VAL A 67 -3.44 9.81 4.86
N ILE A 68 -2.18 9.46 4.68
CA ILE A 68 -1.46 8.65 5.67
C ILE A 68 -1.25 9.41 6.96
N ASP A 69 -0.93 10.70 6.87
CA ASP A 69 -0.71 11.57 8.03
C ASP A 69 -2.00 11.72 8.85
N TYR A 70 -3.16 11.94 8.18
CA TYR A 70 -4.47 11.99 8.84
C TYR A 70 -4.88 10.64 9.44
N PHE A 71 -4.66 9.53 8.73
CA PHE A 71 -4.93 8.21 9.29
C PHE A 71 -4.04 7.92 10.49
N GLN A 72 -2.77 8.29 10.41
CA GLN A 72 -1.88 8.13 11.55
C GLN A 72 -2.30 8.97 12.74
N SER A 73 -2.71 10.21 12.51
CA SER A 73 -3.28 11.07 13.56
C SER A 73 -4.51 10.45 14.22
N PHE A 74 -5.41 9.86 13.42
CA PHE A 74 -6.58 9.14 13.93
C PHE A 74 -6.19 7.96 14.83
N PHE A 75 -5.21 7.14 14.42
CA PHE A 75 -4.72 6.04 15.25
C PHE A 75 -4.05 6.55 16.54
N PHE A 76 -3.31 7.64 16.47
CA PHE A 76 -2.73 8.26 17.65
C PHE A 76 -3.77 8.84 18.60
N TYR A 77 -4.84 9.41 18.07
CA TYR A 77 -5.96 9.91 18.88
C TYR A 77 -6.63 8.79 19.70
N ILE A 78 -6.82 7.61 19.09
CA ILE A 78 -7.50 6.48 19.73
C ILE A 78 -6.57 5.69 20.67
N PHE A 79 -5.35 5.39 20.24
CA PHE A 79 -4.44 4.44 20.90
C PHE A 79 -3.24 5.12 21.57
N GLY A 80 -3.19 6.46 21.54
CA GLY A 80 -2.06 7.23 22.04
C GLY A 80 -0.89 7.33 21.06
N THR A 81 -0.07 8.38 21.25
CA THR A 81 1.09 8.67 20.40
C THR A 81 2.26 7.79 20.80
N ASN A 82 2.39 6.64 20.18
CA ASN A 82 3.45 5.66 20.44
C ASN A 82 3.72 4.78 19.22
N TRP A 83 4.85 4.08 19.24
CA TRP A 83 5.30 3.22 18.14
C TRP A 83 4.33 2.09 17.80
N GLN A 84 3.69 1.48 18.80
CA GLN A 84 2.74 0.39 18.58
C GLN A 84 1.49 0.87 17.85
N SER A 85 0.98 2.06 18.18
CA SER A 85 -0.13 2.70 17.44
C SER A 85 0.27 3.00 15.99
N TYR A 86 1.52 3.37 15.77
CA TYR A 86 2.05 3.63 14.42
C TYR A 86 2.06 2.37 13.56
N ILE A 87 2.60 1.27 14.10
CA ILE A 87 2.60 -0.02 13.39
C ILE A 87 1.18 -0.54 13.23
N PHE A 88 0.29 -0.31 14.22
CA PHE A 88 -1.08 -0.79 14.17
C PHE A 88 -1.85 -0.20 12.98
N HIS A 89 -1.57 1.03 12.58
CA HIS A 89 -2.10 1.61 11.34
C HIS A 89 -1.76 0.73 10.11
N ALA A 90 -0.48 0.39 9.92
CA ALA A 90 -0.08 -0.49 8.81
C ALA A 90 -0.67 -1.90 8.94
N SER A 91 -0.77 -2.43 10.17
CA SER A 91 -1.39 -3.73 10.46
C SER A 91 -2.87 -3.75 10.09
N PHE A 92 -3.60 -2.68 10.39
CA PHE A 92 -5.00 -2.51 10.02
C PHE A 92 -5.19 -2.49 8.50
N VAL A 93 -4.36 -1.74 7.78
CA VAL A 93 -4.41 -1.69 6.31
C VAL A 93 -4.05 -3.05 5.70
N ASN A 94 -3.06 -3.76 6.25
CA ASN A 94 -2.75 -5.15 5.86
C ASN A 94 -3.97 -6.06 6.03
N SER A 95 -4.65 -5.99 7.18
CA SER A 95 -5.87 -6.77 7.44
C SER A 95 -6.97 -6.45 6.44
N LEU A 96 -7.17 -5.18 6.12
CA LEU A 96 -8.16 -4.75 5.13
C LEU A 96 -7.91 -5.35 3.75
N ILE A 97 -6.67 -5.32 3.26
CA ILE A 97 -6.29 -5.91 1.97
C ILE A 97 -6.43 -7.43 1.99
N THR A 98 -5.97 -8.07 3.05
CA THR A 98 -6.04 -9.53 3.22
C THR A 98 -7.48 -10.03 3.20
N LEU A 99 -8.36 -9.41 3.98
CA LEU A 99 -9.77 -9.79 4.03
C LEU A 99 -10.52 -9.46 2.74
N SER A 100 -10.21 -8.31 2.12
CA SER A 100 -10.80 -7.96 0.82
C SER A 100 -10.39 -8.95 -0.26
N THR A 101 -9.13 -9.40 -0.27
CA THR A 101 -8.66 -10.45 -1.18
C THR A 101 -9.43 -11.75 -0.96
N PHE A 102 -9.58 -12.19 0.29
CA PHE A 102 -10.36 -13.37 0.62
C PHE A 102 -11.81 -13.27 0.12
N ILE A 103 -12.49 -12.16 0.39
CA ILE A 103 -13.88 -11.92 -0.02
C ILE A 103 -14.00 -11.94 -1.55
N VAL A 104 -13.10 -11.30 -2.27
CA VAL A 104 -13.09 -11.30 -3.73
C VAL A 104 -12.94 -12.72 -4.28
N LEU A 105 -11.94 -13.46 -3.81
CA LEU A 105 -11.70 -14.84 -4.28
C LEU A 105 -12.87 -15.77 -3.98
N ARG A 106 -13.50 -15.65 -2.80
CA ARG A 106 -14.72 -16.38 -2.45
C ARG A 106 -15.88 -16.03 -3.38
N ASN A 107 -16.05 -14.76 -3.72
CA ASN A 107 -17.05 -14.33 -4.69
C ASN A 107 -16.87 -14.98 -6.07
N PHE A 108 -15.62 -15.29 -6.47
CA PHE A 108 -15.34 -16.03 -7.71
C PHE A 108 -15.53 -17.54 -7.59
N GLY A 109 -15.94 -18.05 -6.44
CA GLY A 109 -16.25 -19.46 -6.22
C GLY A 109 -15.00 -20.34 -5.98
N LEU A 110 -13.87 -19.74 -5.71
CA LEU A 110 -12.67 -20.52 -5.34
C LEU A 110 -12.92 -21.23 -4.00
N ASN A 111 -12.39 -22.45 -3.87
CA ASN A 111 -12.50 -23.23 -2.64
C ASN A 111 -11.92 -22.43 -1.45
N ILE A 112 -12.54 -22.54 -0.30
CA ILE A 112 -12.21 -21.75 0.90
C ILE A 112 -10.75 -21.90 1.34
N TYR A 113 -10.19 -23.11 1.26
CA TYR A 113 -8.79 -23.38 1.65
C TYR A 113 -7.80 -22.70 0.70
N TYR A 114 -8.09 -22.66 -0.59
CA TYR A 114 -7.25 -21.91 -1.55
C TYR A 114 -7.39 -20.40 -1.35
N CYS A 115 -8.59 -19.91 -1.06
CA CYS A 115 -8.78 -18.50 -0.68
C CYS A 115 -7.95 -18.15 0.54
N PHE A 116 -7.92 -19.02 1.56
CA PHE A 116 -7.11 -18.84 2.76
C PHE A 116 -5.62 -18.76 2.42
N ILE A 117 -5.08 -19.71 1.63
CA ILE A 117 -3.65 -19.75 1.26
C ILE A 117 -3.24 -18.48 0.52
N TYR A 118 -4.01 -18.05 -0.50
CA TYR A 118 -3.67 -16.85 -1.28
C TYR A 118 -3.80 -15.56 -0.44
N SER A 119 -4.80 -15.48 0.43
CA SER A 119 -4.97 -14.32 1.31
C SER A 119 -3.90 -14.27 2.39
N LEU A 120 -3.48 -15.41 2.93
CA LEU A 120 -2.36 -15.51 3.87
C LEU A 120 -1.05 -15.06 3.21
N ALA A 121 -0.79 -15.52 1.99
CA ALA A 121 0.36 -15.08 1.21
C ALA A 121 0.31 -13.56 0.94
N THR A 122 -0.87 -13.00 0.68
CA THR A 122 -1.07 -11.55 0.53
C THR A 122 -0.73 -10.81 1.82
N ALA A 123 -1.17 -11.31 2.99
CA ALA A 123 -0.86 -10.73 4.30
C ALA A 123 0.67 -10.69 4.57
N ILE A 124 1.38 -11.76 4.22
CA ILE A 124 2.84 -11.86 4.37
C ILE A 124 3.54 -10.85 3.45
N LEU A 125 3.03 -10.66 2.23
CA LEU A 125 3.66 -9.81 1.21
C LEU A 125 3.12 -8.38 1.15
N ALA A 126 2.21 -7.99 2.02
CA ALA A 126 1.65 -6.64 2.06
C ALA A 126 2.69 -5.59 2.46
N TYR A 127 3.34 -5.76 3.60
CA TYR A 127 4.37 -4.83 4.10
C TYR A 127 5.71 -5.53 4.38
N PRO A 128 6.28 -6.27 3.42
CA PRO A 128 7.48 -7.05 3.69
C PRO A 128 8.70 -6.19 4.02
N SER A 129 8.69 -4.93 3.62
CA SER A 129 9.83 -4.03 3.72
C SER A 129 9.82 -3.19 4.99
N SER A 130 8.74 -2.44 5.24
CA SER A 130 8.74 -1.44 6.31
C SER A 130 8.07 -1.92 7.60
N GLY A 131 6.93 -2.61 7.49
CA GLY A 131 6.04 -2.89 8.62
C GLY A 131 5.37 -1.64 9.20
N THR A 132 5.75 -0.45 8.74
CA THR A 132 5.21 0.86 9.11
C THR A 132 4.39 1.45 7.96
N PRO A 133 3.50 2.41 8.19
CA PRO A 133 2.78 3.11 7.13
C PRO A 133 3.75 3.71 6.11
N PHE A 134 3.47 3.49 4.82
CA PHE A 134 4.32 3.97 3.75
C PHE A 134 3.49 4.36 2.52
N VAL A 135 3.80 5.49 1.90
CA VAL A 135 2.99 6.11 0.83
C VAL A 135 2.77 5.20 -0.38
N ASP A 136 3.81 4.48 -0.81
CA ASP A 136 3.72 3.58 -1.97
C ASP A 136 2.81 2.39 -1.69
N HIS A 137 2.88 1.81 -0.50
CA HIS A 137 1.99 0.74 -0.07
C HIS A 137 0.54 1.20 -0.03
N HIS A 138 0.24 2.31 0.66
CA HIS A 138 -1.12 2.82 0.77
C HIS A 138 -1.72 3.18 -0.59
N SER A 139 -0.95 3.85 -1.45
CA SER A 139 -1.40 4.18 -2.80
C SER A 139 -1.73 2.91 -3.61
N ALA A 140 -0.86 1.90 -3.58
CA ALA A 140 -1.09 0.64 -4.28
C ALA A 140 -2.27 -0.16 -3.69
N PHE A 141 -2.41 -0.17 -2.36
CA PHE A 141 -3.48 -0.90 -1.68
C PHE A 141 -4.84 -0.27 -1.86
N PHE A 142 -4.97 1.05 -1.73
CA PHE A 142 -6.23 1.72 -2.01
C PHE A 142 -6.60 1.62 -3.50
N SER A 143 -5.62 1.65 -4.42
CA SER A 143 -5.87 1.33 -5.83
C SER A 143 -6.41 -0.08 -6.00
N LEU A 144 -5.83 -1.08 -5.33
CA LEU A 144 -6.29 -2.46 -5.37
C LEU A 144 -7.72 -2.60 -4.82
N LEU A 145 -8.04 -1.93 -3.70
CA LEU A 145 -9.42 -1.91 -3.16
C LEU A 145 -10.40 -1.28 -4.14
N GLY A 146 -10.02 -0.19 -4.80
CA GLY A 146 -10.81 0.40 -5.90
C GLY A 146 -11.05 -0.61 -7.02
N LEU A 147 -10.02 -1.32 -7.46
CA LEU A 147 -10.16 -2.35 -8.49
C LEU A 147 -10.97 -3.57 -8.01
N TYR A 148 -10.89 -3.95 -6.75
CA TYR A 148 -11.77 -4.97 -6.17
C TYR A 148 -13.24 -4.52 -6.20
N CYS A 149 -13.50 -3.24 -5.91
CA CYS A 149 -14.83 -2.66 -6.08
C CYS A 149 -15.26 -2.72 -7.56
N LEU A 150 -14.41 -2.36 -8.51
CA LEU A 150 -14.69 -2.46 -9.95
C LEU A 150 -15.05 -3.89 -10.37
N ILE A 151 -14.22 -4.87 -9.97
CA ILE A 151 -14.44 -6.29 -10.27
C ILE A 151 -15.79 -6.78 -9.70
N LEU A 152 -16.07 -6.46 -8.44
CA LEU A 152 -17.31 -6.87 -7.79
C LEU A 152 -18.53 -6.11 -8.32
N ALA A 153 -18.38 -4.85 -8.71
CA ALA A 153 -19.41 -4.05 -9.35
C ALA A 153 -19.84 -4.64 -10.70
N ILE A 154 -18.87 -5.01 -11.55
CA ILE A 154 -19.12 -5.67 -12.84
C ILE A 154 -19.71 -7.06 -12.64
N LYS A 155 -19.18 -7.83 -11.65
CA LYS A 155 -19.64 -9.20 -11.39
C LYS A 155 -21.07 -9.25 -10.88
N ASN A 156 -21.36 -8.47 -9.83
CA ASN A 156 -22.60 -8.55 -9.05
C ASN A 156 -23.63 -7.48 -9.46
N GLU A 157 -23.28 -6.58 -10.38
CA GLU A 157 -24.08 -5.41 -10.80
C GLU A 157 -24.56 -4.56 -9.60
N SER A 158 -23.72 -4.48 -8.57
CA SER A 158 -24.04 -3.85 -7.28
C SER A 158 -23.69 -2.37 -7.26
N LYS A 159 -24.66 -1.53 -6.89
CA LYS A 159 -24.54 -0.07 -6.81
C LYS A 159 -23.50 0.39 -5.80
N ILE A 160 -23.39 -0.30 -4.67
CA ILE A 160 -22.48 0.08 -3.59
C ILE A 160 -21.02 0.04 -4.03
N TYR A 161 -20.61 -0.94 -4.83
CA TYR A 161 -19.25 -1.03 -5.30
C TYR A 161 -18.92 0.09 -6.32
N TRP A 162 -19.90 0.57 -7.10
CA TRP A 162 -19.73 1.73 -7.95
C TRP A 162 -19.55 3.03 -7.16
N LEU A 163 -20.23 3.17 -6.01
CA LEU A 163 -20.04 4.30 -5.10
C LEU A 163 -18.68 4.27 -4.39
N LEU A 164 -18.23 3.08 -3.98
CA LEU A 164 -16.96 2.90 -3.27
C LEU A 164 -15.73 3.07 -4.18
N LEU A 165 -15.87 2.86 -5.49
CA LEU A 165 -14.77 2.94 -6.44
C LEU A 165 -14.05 4.31 -6.41
N PRO A 166 -14.71 5.47 -6.59
CA PRO A 166 -14.06 6.76 -6.50
C PRO A 166 -13.50 7.07 -5.10
N PHE A 167 -14.15 6.59 -4.05
CA PHE A 167 -13.70 6.75 -2.67
C PHE A 167 -12.32 6.14 -2.46
N PHE A 168 -12.11 4.86 -2.85
CA PHE A 168 -10.81 4.23 -2.72
C PHE A 168 -9.75 4.83 -3.65
N PHE A 169 -10.12 5.25 -4.86
CA PHE A 169 -9.19 5.94 -5.74
C PHE A 169 -8.80 7.32 -5.22
N THR A 170 -9.69 8.02 -4.54
CA THR A 170 -9.35 9.27 -3.85
C THR A 170 -8.32 9.02 -2.73
N PHE A 171 -8.51 8.00 -1.91
CA PHE A 171 -7.51 7.63 -0.90
C PHE A 171 -6.19 7.21 -1.52
N SER A 172 -6.22 6.48 -2.62
CA SER A 172 -5.02 6.12 -3.36
C SER A 172 -4.28 7.36 -3.87
N PHE A 173 -5.00 8.26 -4.54
CA PHE A 173 -4.44 9.50 -5.09
C PHE A 173 -3.84 10.38 -3.99
N PHE A 174 -4.57 10.59 -2.88
CA PHE A 174 -4.09 11.37 -1.75
C PHE A 174 -3.13 10.62 -0.80
N SER A 175 -2.82 9.36 -1.07
CA SER A 175 -1.67 8.68 -0.48
C SER A 175 -0.39 8.98 -1.26
N LYS A 176 -0.45 8.85 -2.59
CA LYS A 176 0.64 9.21 -3.52
C LYS A 176 0.09 9.29 -4.95
N ILE A 177 0.42 10.36 -5.67
CA ILE A 177 -0.04 10.55 -7.06
C ILE A 177 0.36 9.36 -7.94
N VAL A 178 1.60 8.95 -7.87
CA VAL A 178 2.13 7.79 -8.61
C VAL A 178 2.41 6.67 -7.61
N PRO A 179 1.81 5.48 -7.73
CA PRO A 179 1.24 4.86 -8.94
C PRO A 179 -0.25 5.09 -9.18
N SER A 180 -1.00 5.75 -8.29
CA SER A 180 -2.46 5.81 -8.35
C SER A 180 -2.97 6.37 -9.69
N ILE A 181 -2.34 7.41 -10.22
CA ILE A 181 -2.79 8.04 -11.48
C ILE A 181 -2.74 7.07 -12.66
N TYR A 182 -1.74 6.20 -12.74
CA TYR A 182 -1.66 5.17 -13.79
C TYR A 182 -2.81 4.18 -13.71
N ILE A 183 -3.19 3.80 -12.49
CA ILE A 183 -4.27 2.84 -12.26
C ILE A 183 -5.63 3.51 -12.49
N ILE A 184 -5.79 4.78 -12.12
CA ILE A 184 -7.01 5.56 -12.38
C ILE A 184 -7.23 5.71 -13.89
N ILE A 185 -6.21 6.13 -14.65
CA ILE A 185 -6.29 6.26 -16.12
C ILE A 185 -6.63 4.92 -16.76
N SER A 186 -5.94 3.84 -16.35
CA SER A 186 -6.24 2.48 -16.82
C SER A 186 -7.67 2.07 -16.51
N THR A 187 -8.19 2.44 -15.33
CA THR A 187 -9.58 2.16 -14.95
C THR A 187 -10.59 2.93 -15.79
N ILE A 188 -10.32 4.20 -16.08
CA ILE A 188 -11.16 4.99 -16.99
C ILE A 188 -11.19 4.34 -18.37
N PHE A 189 -10.05 3.91 -18.90
CA PHE A 189 -9.97 3.19 -20.17
C PHE A 189 -10.82 1.89 -20.12
N ILE A 190 -10.71 1.09 -19.06
CA ILE A 190 -11.51 -0.13 -18.88
C ILE A 190 -13.02 0.19 -18.81
N LEU A 191 -13.41 1.25 -18.11
CA LEU A 191 -14.80 1.66 -17.99
C LEU A 191 -15.39 2.14 -19.32
N LEU A 192 -14.62 2.87 -20.13
CA LEU A 192 -14.99 3.26 -21.49
C LEU A 192 -15.15 2.00 -22.35
N PHE A 193 -14.19 1.09 -22.31
CA PHE A 193 -14.27 -0.18 -23.02
C PHE A 193 -15.52 -0.98 -22.60
N TYR A 194 -15.76 -1.14 -21.30
CA TYR A 194 -16.94 -1.81 -20.76
C TYR A 194 -18.23 -1.17 -21.24
N SER A 195 -18.30 0.16 -21.25
CA SER A 195 -19.47 0.88 -21.71
C SER A 195 -19.73 0.67 -23.20
N LEU A 196 -18.70 0.75 -24.05
CA LEU A 196 -18.82 0.65 -25.50
C LEU A 196 -19.18 -0.78 -25.94
N PHE A 197 -18.48 -1.79 -25.41
CA PHE A 197 -18.66 -3.18 -25.86
C PHE A 197 -19.77 -3.92 -25.14
N CYS A 198 -19.97 -3.69 -23.84
CA CYS A 198 -21.01 -4.36 -23.06
C CYS A 198 -22.31 -3.55 -22.97
N LYS A 199 -22.37 -2.34 -23.51
CA LYS A 199 -23.53 -1.42 -23.48
C LYS A 199 -24.03 -1.17 -22.04
N LYS A 200 -23.13 -1.05 -21.06
CA LYS A 200 -23.42 -0.85 -19.64
C LYS A 200 -22.93 0.53 -19.19
N PHE A 201 -23.87 1.44 -18.90
CA PHE A 201 -23.58 2.83 -18.52
C PHE A 201 -23.98 3.19 -17.10
N ASN A 202 -24.63 2.27 -16.37
CA ASN A 202 -25.17 2.53 -15.03
C ASN A 202 -24.11 2.98 -14.01
N TRP A 203 -22.83 2.61 -14.21
CA TRP A 203 -21.74 3.01 -13.35
C TRP A 203 -21.54 4.54 -13.31
N ILE A 204 -21.82 5.25 -14.42
CA ILE A 204 -21.64 6.70 -14.53
C ILE A 204 -22.44 7.40 -13.44
N LYS A 205 -23.73 7.06 -13.31
CA LYS A 205 -24.61 7.67 -12.29
C LYS A 205 -24.03 7.54 -10.88
N TYR A 206 -23.61 6.35 -10.48
CA TYR A 206 -23.17 6.08 -9.10
C TYR A 206 -21.75 6.58 -8.84
N SER A 207 -20.82 6.32 -9.76
CA SER A 207 -19.44 6.76 -9.59
C SER A 207 -19.31 8.28 -9.69
N LEU A 208 -20.06 8.92 -10.60
CA LEU A 208 -20.01 10.39 -10.71
C LEU A 208 -20.66 11.07 -9.49
N SER A 209 -21.79 10.56 -8.98
CA SER A 209 -22.41 11.12 -7.76
C SER A 209 -21.48 11.00 -6.54
N SER A 210 -20.80 9.87 -6.40
CA SER A 210 -19.80 9.68 -5.34
C SER A 210 -18.60 10.64 -5.50
N LEU A 211 -18.09 10.79 -6.72
CA LEU A 211 -16.98 11.70 -7.01
C LEU A 211 -17.33 13.16 -6.69
N ILE A 212 -18.52 13.62 -7.10
CA ILE A 212 -19.01 14.97 -6.80
C ILE A 212 -19.11 15.18 -5.28
N PHE A 213 -19.70 14.21 -4.56
CA PHE A 213 -19.77 14.29 -3.10
C PHE A 213 -18.38 14.40 -2.46
N ILE A 214 -17.41 13.58 -2.91
CA ILE A 214 -16.03 13.61 -2.41
C ILE A 214 -15.38 14.97 -2.67
N ILE A 215 -15.53 15.53 -3.87
CA ILE A 215 -14.97 16.85 -4.22
C ILE A 215 -15.55 17.93 -3.31
N ILE A 216 -16.88 17.96 -3.13
CA ILE A 216 -17.54 18.92 -2.24
C ILE A 216 -17.04 18.77 -0.80
N PHE A 217 -16.94 17.53 -0.31
CA PHE A 217 -16.44 17.24 1.03
C PHE A 217 -14.99 17.73 1.22
N LEU A 218 -14.09 17.37 0.32
CA LEU A 218 -12.68 17.76 0.41
C LEU A 218 -12.47 19.26 0.29
N THR A 219 -13.19 19.94 -0.60
CA THR A 219 -13.11 21.39 -0.72
C THR A 219 -13.64 22.10 0.50
N THR A 220 -14.71 21.58 1.11
CA THR A 220 -15.27 22.12 2.36
C THR A 220 -14.29 21.95 3.52
N VAL A 221 -13.74 20.75 3.70
CA VAL A 221 -12.75 20.48 4.75
C VAL A 221 -11.50 21.35 4.54
N GLY A 222 -10.99 21.44 3.32
CA GLY A 222 -9.83 22.29 3.00
C GLY A 222 -10.06 23.76 3.35
N LYS A 223 -11.25 24.31 3.04
CA LYS A 223 -11.63 25.68 3.42
C LYS A 223 -11.68 25.87 4.94
N ILE A 224 -12.30 24.93 5.67
CA ILE A 224 -12.39 24.99 7.14
C ILE A 224 -10.99 24.97 7.77
N GLN A 225 -10.08 24.17 7.23
CA GLN A 225 -8.69 24.07 7.70
C GLN A 225 -7.82 25.25 7.24
N GLY A 226 -8.30 26.12 6.36
CA GLY A 226 -7.57 27.26 5.81
C GLY A 226 -6.48 26.85 4.81
N ILE A 227 -6.65 25.72 4.13
CA ILE A 227 -5.75 25.24 3.08
C ILE A 227 -6.08 25.99 1.78
N SER A 228 -5.09 26.68 1.20
CA SER A 228 -5.27 27.36 -0.09
C SER A 228 -5.20 26.38 -1.25
N LEU A 229 -6.03 26.59 -2.28
CA LEU A 229 -5.97 25.77 -3.48
C LEU A 229 -4.62 25.92 -4.21
N ASN A 230 -4.03 27.12 -4.19
CA ASN A 230 -2.72 27.37 -4.78
C ASN A 230 -1.63 26.55 -4.11
N SER A 231 -1.57 26.53 -2.77
CA SER A 231 -0.61 25.72 -2.02
C SER A 231 -0.76 24.23 -2.30
N PHE A 232 -2.01 23.76 -2.42
CA PHE A 232 -2.27 22.37 -2.81
C PHE A 232 -1.74 22.06 -4.23
N ILE A 233 -2.05 22.90 -5.21
CA ILE A 233 -1.61 22.69 -6.60
C ILE A 233 -0.09 22.73 -6.68
N GLU A 234 0.53 23.73 -6.07
CA GLU A 234 1.99 23.91 -6.09
C GLU A 234 2.70 22.71 -5.45
N GLN A 235 2.33 22.34 -4.23
CA GLN A 235 3.04 21.32 -3.46
C GLN A 235 2.73 19.89 -3.93
N TYR A 236 1.49 19.63 -4.35
CA TYR A 236 1.03 18.26 -4.63
C TYR A 236 1.02 17.91 -6.11
N ILE A 237 0.83 18.90 -7.00
CA ILE A 237 0.75 18.66 -8.45
C ILE A 237 2.05 19.12 -9.14
N LEU A 238 2.40 20.40 -9.02
CA LEU A 238 3.49 20.97 -9.80
C LEU A 238 4.87 20.52 -9.34
N TYR A 239 5.12 20.57 -8.03
CA TYR A 239 6.42 20.16 -7.49
C TYR A 239 6.77 18.68 -7.75
N PRO A 240 5.89 17.70 -7.56
CA PRO A 240 6.20 16.30 -7.90
C PRO A 240 6.46 16.06 -9.39
N GLN A 241 5.97 16.91 -10.29
CA GLN A 241 6.28 16.81 -11.72
C GLN A 241 7.76 17.08 -12.00
N THR A 242 8.38 18.03 -11.31
CA THR A 242 9.83 18.32 -11.46
C THR A 242 10.67 17.10 -11.09
N ILE A 243 10.35 16.45 -9.97
CA ILE A 243 11.01 15.21 -9.52
C ILE A 243 10.78 14.07 -10.53
N GLY A 244 9.56 13.97 -11.07
CA GLY A 244 9.20 12.97 -12.06
C GLY A 244 10.05 13.07 -13.32
N THR A 245 10.30 14.27 -13.82
CA THR A 245 11.10 14.51 -15.01
C THR A 245 12.53 13.98 -14.87
N GLU A 246 13.17 14.23 -13.73
CA GLU A 246 14.51 13.71 -13.45
C GLU A 246 14.54 12.17 -13.36
N ARG A 247 13.49 11.55 -12.81
CA ARG A 247 13.38 10.09 -12.72
C ARG A 247 13.21 9.45 -14.10
N TYR A 248 12.46 10.08 -15.01
CA TYR A 248 12.29 9.58 -16.38
C TYR A 248 13.61 9.54 -17.15
N SER A 249 14.47 10.54 -16.99
CA SER A 249 15.78 10.59 -17.67
C SER A 249 16.74 9.47 -17.21
N GLY A 250 16.54 8.92 -16.01
CA GLY A 250 17.38 7.86 -15.42
C GLY A 250 16.80 6.44 -15.53
N ILE A 251 15.78 6.19 -16.37
CA ILE A 251 15.18 4.87 -16.50
C ILE A 251 16.14 3.92 -17.20
N ASP A 252 16.38 2.76 -16.57
CA ASP A 252 17.12 1.64 -17.17
C ASP A 252 16.13 0.61 -17.75
N PHE A 253 15.98 0.63 -19.07
CA PHE A 253 15.18 -0.32 -19.84
C PHE A 253 15.91 -1.62 -20.18
N SER A 254 16.97 -1.99 -19.47
CA SER A 254 17.67 -3.25 -19.71
C SER A 254 16.73 -4.46 -19.52
N PHE A 255 16.96 -5.49 -20.29
CA PHE A 255 16.24 -6.78 -20.17
C PHE A 255 16.25 -7.32 -18.74
N LYS A 256 17.36 -7.15 -18.03
CA LYS A 256 17.52 -7.53 -16.63
C LYS A 256 16.53 -6.79 -15.72
N ASN A 257 16.37 -5.49 -15.88
CA ASN A 257 15.51 -4.65 -15.03
C ASN A 257 14.03 -4.83 -15.36
N ILE A 258 13.67 -5.07 -16.61
CA ILE A 258 12.27 -5.22 -17.01
C ILE A 258 11.80 -6.66 -16.81
N LEU A 259 12.50 -7.68 -17.33
CA LEU A 259 12.01 -9.05 -17.34
C LEU A 259 12.45 -9.85 -16.10
N PHE A 260 13.73 -9.93 -15.80
CA PHE A 260 14.20 -10.78 -14.71
C PHE A 260 13.79 -10.30 -13.34
N ARG A 261 13.72 -8.98 -13.14
CA ARG A 261 13.31 -8.39 -11.88
C ARG A 261 11.86 -8.70 -11.55
N PHE A 262 10.98 -8.74 -12.55
CA PHE A 262 9.54 -8.98 -12.40
C PHE A 262 9.08 -10.36 -12.85
N LYS A 263 9.97 -11.31 -13.01
CA LYS A 263 9.68 -12.66 -13.55
C LYS A 263 8.51 -13.37 -12.87
N PHE A 264 8.37 -13.27 -11.55
CA PHE A 264 7.27 -13.93 -10.83
C PHE A 264 5.91 -13.33 -11.15
N PHE A 265 5.84 -12.03 -11.45
CA PHE A 265 4.60 -11.38 -11.90
C PHE A 265 4.22 -11.90 -13.29
N TYR A 266 5.16 -11.96 -14.22
CA TYR A 266 4.91 -12.48 -15.57
C TYR A 266 4.52 -13.95 -15.54
N ILE A 267 5.24 -14.79 -14.80
CA ILE A 267 4.90 -16.21 -14.66
C ILE A 267 3.50 -16.39 -14.07
N SER A 268 3.11 -15.54 -13.10
CA SER A 268 1.77 -15.57 -12.52
C SER A 268 0.68 -15.17 -13.51
N LEU A 269 1.01 -14.32 -14.51
CA LEU A 269 0.07 -13.89 -15.57
C LEU A 269 -0.04 -14.88 -16.73
N ILE A 270 0.96 -15.74 -16.96
CA ILE A 270 0.97 -16.66 -18.11
C ILE A 270 -0.34 -17.46 -18.25
N PRO A 271 -0.90 -18.11 -17.21
CA PRO A 271 -2.13 -18.87 -17.37
C PRO A 271 -3.33 -17.98 -17.74
N LEU A 272 -3.40 -16.76 -17.20
CA LEU A 272 -4.44 -15.79 -17.54
C LEU A 272 -4.33 -15.36 -19.01
N ILE A 273 -3.13 -15.02 -19.48
CA ILE A 273 -2.87 -14.64 -20.87
C ILE A 273 -3.22 -15.79 -21.79
N TYR A 274 -2.73 -17.00 -21.50
CA TYR A 274 -2.97 -18.19 -22.32
C TYR A 274 -4.47 -18.49 -22.49
N ILE A 275 -5.22 -18.53 -21.40
CA ILE A 275 -6.67 -18.78 -21.44
C ILE A 275 -7.39 -17.70 -22.23
N ASN A 276 -7.04 -16.44 -22.04
CA ASN A 276 -7.69 -15.33 -22.74
C ASN A 276 -7.37 -15.35 -24.24
N LEU A 277 -6.16 -15.73 -24.65
CA LEU A 277 -5.79 -15.91 -26.06
C LEU A 277 -6.63 -17.02 -26.71
N ILE A 278 -6.72 -18.20 -26.09
CA ILE A 278 -7.55 -19.30 -26.62
C ILE A 278 -9.01 -18.87 -26.76
N LYS A 279 -9.55 -18.18 -25.75
CA LYS A 279 -10.94 -17.69 -25.79
C LYS A 279 -11.17 -16.65 -26.87
N PHE A 280 -10.22 -15.76 -27.06
CA PHE A 280 -10.26 -14.78 -28.13
C PHE A 280 -10.41 -15.42 -29.52
N TYR A 281 -9.64 -16.47 -29.79
CA TYR A 281 -9.74 -17.20 -31.06
C TYR A 281 -11.00 -18.06 -31.17
N SER A 282 -11.55 -18.56 -30.06
CA SER A 282 -12.68 -19.49 -30.06
C SER A 282 -14.05 -18.79 -30.05
N PHE A 283 -14.16 -17.55 -29.57
CA PHE A 283 -15.43 -16.84 -29.39
C PHE A 283 -15.47 -15.50 -30.11
N LYS A 284 -16.36 -15.39 -31.11
CA LYS A 284 -16.54 -14.19 -31.97
C LYS A 284 -16.79 -12.87 -31.23
N ASN A 285 -17.29 -12.92 -29.98
CA ASN A 285 -17.62 -11.76 -29.16
C ASN A 285 -16.95 -11.77 -27.77
N TYR A 286 -15.76 -12.35 -27.66
CA TYR A 286 -15.10 -12.51 -26.36
C TYR A 286 -14.82 -11.18 -25.63
N PHE A 287 -14.63 -10.10 -26.35
CA PHE A 287 -14.49 -8.75 -25.77
C PHE A 287 -15.67 -8.28 -24.91
N LYS A 288 -16.88 -8.87 -25.11
CA LYS A 288 -18.06 -8.57 -24.30
C LYS A 288 -18.15 -9.38 -23.02
N GLU A 289 -17.29 -10.38 -22.88
CA GLU A 289 -17.29 -11.24 -21.70
C GLU A 289 -16.67 -10.54 -20.49
N LYS A 290 -17.30 -10.70 -19.33
CA LYS A 290 -16.79 -10.16 -18.06
C LYS A 290 -15.37 -10.66 -17.74
N ASP A 291 -15.03 -11.88 -18.16
CA ASP A 291 -13.71 -12.48 -17.91
C ASP A 291 -12.58 -11.73 -18.62
N PHE A 292 -12.84 -11.28 -19.85
CA PHE A 292 -11.87 -10.44 -20.57
C PHE A 292 -11.63 -9.12 -19.84
N ILE A 293 -12.68 -8.53 -19.27
CA ILE A 293 -12.56 -7.28 -18.51
C ILE A 293 -11.76 -7.52 -17.23
N TYR A 294 -12.00 -8.62 -16.50
CA TYR A 294 -11.21 -8.96 -15.31
C TYR A 294 -9.73 -9.18 -15.66
N PHE A 295 -9.48 -9.83 -16.78
CA PHE A 295 -8.11 -9.97 -17.29
C PHE A 295 -7.46 -8.61 -17.58
N LEU A 296 -8.15 -7.69 -18.27
CA LEU A 296 -7.65 -6.33 -18.54
C LEU A 296 -7.36 -5.56 -17.25
N ILE A 297 -8.24 -5.65 -16.25
CA ILE A 297 -8.03 -5.02 -14.94
C ILE A 297 -6.71 -5.51 -14.31
N LEU A 298 -6.49 -6.82 -14.25
CA LEU A 298 -5.31 -7.39 -13.64
C LEU A 298 -4.03 -7.10 -14.44
N LEU A 299 -4.13 -7.16 -15.77
CA LEU A 299 -3.01 -6.84 -16.66
C LEU A 299 -2.57 -5.40 -16.50
N LEU A 300 -3.49 -4.44 -16.62
CA LEU A 300 -3.18 -3.01 -16.54
C LEU A 300 -2.74 -2.60 -15.13
N LEU A 301 -3.31 -3.18 -14.07
CA LEU A 301 -2.81 -3.03 -12.70
C LEU A 301 -1.33 -3.47 -12.61
N THR A 302 -1.03 -4.66 -13.12
CA THR A 302 0.31 -5.22 -13.05
C THR A 302 1.30 -4.34 -13.81
N LEU A 303 0.97 -3.95 -15.04
CA LEU A 303 1.83 -3.09 -15.88
C LEU A 303 2.03 -1.71 -15.24
N GLY A 304 0.98 -1.08 -14.72
CA GLY A 304 1.04 0.22 -14.05
C GLY A 304 1.93 0.19 -12.80
N LEU A 305 1.81 -0.87 -11.98
CA LEU A 305 2.66 -1.04 -10.81
C LEU A 305 4.11 -1.39 -11.16
N ILE A 306 4.34 -2.20 -12.19
CA ILE A 306 5.71 -2.49 -12.69
C ILE A 306 6.36 -1.20 -13.21
N LEU A 307 5.65 -0.40 -14.01
CA LEU A 307 6.16 0.88 -14.50
C LEU A 307 6.57 1.79 -13.33
N HIS A 308 5.72 1.89 -12.32
CA HIS A 308 6.04 2.65 -11.12
C HIS A 308 7.32 2.16 -10.43
N GLN A 309 7.51 0.84 -10.30
CA GLN A 309 8.71 0.27 -9.69
C GLN A 309 9.97 0.54 -10.51
N ILE A 310 9.88 0.53 -11.82
CA ILE A 310 11.01 0.87 -12.71
C ILE A 310 11.39 2.34 -12.50
N LEU A 311 10.42 3.24 -12.48
CA LEU A 311 10.62 4.68 -12.27
C LEU A 311 11.24 5.01 -10.91
N THR A 312 10.84 4.31 -9.86
CA THR A 312 11.35 4.53 -8.50
C THR A 312 12.61 3.73 -8.17
N LYS A 313 13.13 2.94 -9.11
CA LYS A 313 14.25 1.98 -8.90
C LYS A 313 14.01 1.01 -7.73
N ASN A 314 12.76 0.85 -7.33
CA ASN A 314 12.32 0.12 -6.16
C ASN A 314 11.28 -0.93 -6.56
N GLN A 315 11.49 -2.20 -6.16
CA GLN A 315 10.64 -3.32 -6.53
C GLN A 315 9.95 -3.99 -5.33
N ILE A 316 9.95 -3.34 -4.17
CA ILE A 316 9.56 -3.99 -2.91
C ILE A 316 8.11 -3.76 -2.50
N PHE A 317 7.39 -2.88 -3.21
CA PHE A 317 6.04 -2.46 -2.80
C PHE A 317 4.90 -3.23 -3.48
N ILE A 318 5.20 -4.11 -4.45
CA ILE A 318 4.16 -4.75 -5.26
C ILE A 318 4.11 -6.27 -5.14
N PHE A 319 4.91 -6.89 -4.27
CA PHE A 319 4.96 -8.36 -4.14
C PHE A 319 3.63 -9.00 -3.74
N PHE A 320 2.79 -8.28 -2.99
CA PHE A 320 1.43 -8.68 -2.65
C PHE A 320 0.56 -9.03 -3.88
N LEU A 321 0.93 -8.53 -5.06
CA LEU A 321 0.20 -8.80 -6.29
C LEU A 321 0.40 -10.25 -6.79
N ILE A 322 1.53 -10.89 -6.49
CA ILE A 322 1.81 -12.27 -6.94
C ILE A 322 0.74 -13.26 -6.45
N PRO A 323 0.41 -13.33 -5.14
CA PRO A 323 -0.68 -14.18 -4.66
C PRO A 323 -2.02 -13.90 -5.35
N ILE A 324 -2.32 -12.64 -5.63
CA ILE A 324 -3.57 -12.23 -6.29
C ILE A 324 -3.60 -12.74 -7.74
N LEU A 325 -2.53 -12.53 -8.51
CA LEU A 325 -2.43 -13.00 -9.89
C LEU A 325 -2.49 -14.52 -9.98
N THR A 326 -1.78 -15.23 -9.09
CA THR A 326 -1.83 -16.69 -9.04
C THR A 326 -3.21 -17.20 -8.67
N ALA A 327 -3.94 -16.53 -7.77
CA ALA A 327 -5.32 -16.87 -7.41
C ALA A 327 -6.27 -16.71 -8.60
N PHE A 328 -6.21 -15.60 -9.32
CA PHE A 328 -7.04 -15.40 -10.52
C PHE A 328 -6.66 -16.35 -11.66
N SER A 329 -5.39 -16.69 -11.81
CA SER A 329 -4.93 -17.75 -12.73
C SER A 329 -5.56 -19.10 -12.36
N HIS A 330 -5.58 -19.46 -11.06
CA HIS A 330 -6.22 -20.67 -10.56
C HIS A 330 -7.74 -20.67 -10.86
N ILE A 331 -8.42 -19.56 -10.56
CA ILE A 331 -9.86 -19.40 -10.87
C ILE A 331 -10.13 -19.64 -12.37
N SER A 332 -9.31 -19.05 -13.24
CA SER A 332 -9.47 -19.17 -14.69
C SER A 332 -9.26 -20.61 -15.16
N LEU A 333 -8.23 -21.30 -14.67
CA LEU A 333 -7.99 -22.71 -14.99
C LEU A 333 -9.16 -23.60 -14.59
N VAL A 334 -9.69 -23.44 -13.39
CA VAL A 334 -10.83 -24.20 -12.88
C VAL A 334 -12.09 -23.91 -13.70
N LYS A 335 -12.36 -22.65 -14.00
CA LYS A 335 -13.56 -22.22 -14.75
C LYS A 335 -13.60 -22.79 -16.15
N TYR A 336 -12.48 -22.88 -16.83
CA TYR A 336 -12.38 -23.33 -18.22
C TYR A 336 -11.96 -24.79 -18.37
N ASN A 337 -12.13 -25.59 -17.31
CA ASN A 337 -11.87 -27.04 -17.29
C ASN A 337 -10.43 -27.48 -17.58
N TYR A 338 -9.46 -26.57 -17.47
CA TYR A 338 -8.03 -26.94 -17.43
C TYR A 338 -7.68 -27.45 -16.02
N LYS A 339 -8.47 -28.43 -15.51
CA LYS A 339 -8.36 -28.97 -14.14
C LYS A 339 -7.16 -29.93 -13.96
N SER A 340 -6.12 -29.77 -14.74
CA SER A 340 -4.90 -30.54 -14.49
C SER A 340 -4.40 -30.25 -13.08
N LYS A 341 -4.40 -31.25 -12.22
CA LYS A 341 -3.85 -31.15 -10.85
C LYS A 341 -2.43 -30.62 -10.85
N ILE A 342 -1.67 -30.91 -11.90
CA ILE A 342 -0.28 -30.44 -12.07
C ILE A 342 -0.24 -28.91 -12.23
N PHE A 343 -1.08 -28.32 -13.09
CA PHE A 343 -1.09 -26.85 -13.26
C PHE A 343 -1.54 -26.12 -12.00
N ILE A 344 -2.54 -26.64 -11.29
CA ILE A 344 -2.99 -26.07 -10.02
C ILE A 344 -1.86 -26.16 -8.98
N PHE A 345 -1.20 -27.32 -8.89
CA PHE A 345 -0.05 -27.51 -8.01
C PHE A 345 1.08 -26.54 -8.31
N LEU A 346 1.45 -26.37 -9.59
CA LEU A 346 2.51 -25.43 -10.00
C LEU A 346 2.20 -23.98 -9.63
N ILE A 347 0.94 -23.53 -9.79
CA ILE A 347 0.51 -22.17 -9.42
C ILE A 347 0.58 -21.95 -7.92
N ILE A 348 0.12 -22.92 -7.12
CA ILE A 348 0.19 -22.85 -5.66
C ILE A 348 1.64 -22.84 -5.21
N SER A 349 2.48 -23.72 -5.79
CA SER A 349 3.91 -23.79 -5.49
C SER A 349 4.63 -22.48 -5.85
N LEU A 350 4.29 -21.85 -6.97
CA LEU A 350 4.82 -20.54 -7.35
C LEU A 350 4.45 -19.46 -6.32
N CYS A 351 3.19 -19.46 -5.87
CA CYS A 351 2.72 -18.54 -4.84
C CYS A 351 3.50 -18.72 -3.53
N ILE A 352 3.58 -19.95 -3.03
CA ILE A 352 4.27 -20.28 -1.77
C ILE A 352 5.77 -19.95 -1.89
N PHE A 353 6.42 -20.38 -2.96
CA PHE A 353 7.85 -20.12 -3.18
C PHE A 353 8.19 -18.64 -3.24
N SER A 354 7.41 -17.86 -4.01
CA SER A 354 7.63 -16.41 -4.11
C SER A 354 7.38 -15.70 -2.78
N THR A 355 6.34 -16.13 -2.04
CA THR A 355 6.02 -15.59 -0.72
C THR A 355 7.18 -15.81 0.25
N PHE A 356 7.67 -17.05 0.36
CA PHE A 356 8.80 -17.39 1.22
C PHE A 356 10.06 -16.62 0.83
N LYS A 357 10.39 -16.59 -0.47
CA LYS A 357 11.58 -15.87 -0.98
C LYS A 357 11.58 -14.39 -0.64
N TYR A 358 10.45 -13.70 -0.84
CA TYR A 358 10.38 -12.27 -0.58
C TYR A 358 10.21 -11.97 0.90
N HIS A 359 9.58 -12.86 1.66
CA HIS A 359 9.58 -12.79 3.11
C HIS A 359 11.01 -12.79 3.67
N LEU A 360 11.82 -13.76 3.32
CA LEU A 360 13.22 -13.82 3.76
C LEU A 360 13.97 -12.55 3.37
N ARG A 361 13.89 -12.14 2.12
CA ARG A 361 14.65 -11.01 1.60
C ARG A 361 14.33 -9.67 2.28
N PHE A 362 13.06 -9.43 2.58
CA PHE A 362 12.62 -8.11 3.03
C PHE A 362 12.23 -8.06 4.50
N ASN A 363 11.85 -9.17 5.12
CA ASN A 363 11.52 -9.22 6.53
C ASN A 363 12.66 -9.75 7.38
N GLU A 364 13.30 -10.85 6.97
CA GLU A 364 14.40 -11.41 7.74
C GLU A 364 15.70 -10.66 7.46
N ASP A 365 16.07 -10.47 6.19
CA ASP A 365 17.28 -9.74 5.81
C ASP A 365 17.13 -8.22 5.92
N ARG A 366 15.94 -7.68 6.13
CA ARG A 366 15.64 -6.23 6.21
C ARG A 366 16.29 -5.42 5.09
N LYS A 367 16.24 -5.93 3.88
CA LYS A 367 16.93 -5.32 2.72
C LYS A 367 16.48 -3.89 2.43
N PHE A 368 15.23 -3.54 2.65
CA PHE A 368 14.74 -2.18 2.45
C PHE A 368 15.38 -1.18 3.41
N HIS A 369 15.60 -1.59 4.64
CA HIS A 369 16.24 -0.76 5.66
C HIS A 369 17.77 -0.77 5.56
N GLU A 370 18.34 -1.35 4.49
CA GLU A 370 19.78 -1.49 4.30
C GLU A 370 20.51 -2.25 5.43
N LEU A 371 19.75 -3.07 6.14
CA LEU A 371 20.22 -3.87 7.26
C LEU A 371 20.66 -5.29 6.86
N ASN A 372 20.94 -5.52 5.57
CA ASN A 372 21.44 -6.80 5.09
C ASN A 372 22.76 -7.16 5.81
N LYS A 373 22.85 -8.38 6.31
CA LYS A 373 24.03 -8.89 7.02
C LYS A 373 24.32 -8.19 8.35
N VAL A 374 23.33 -7.50 8.91
CA VAL A 374 23.43 -6.96 10.26
C VAL A 374 23.26 -8.09 11.27
N ASN A 375 24.04 -8.06 12.33
CA ASN A 375 23.79 -8.97 13.47
C ASN A 375 22.65 -8.41 14.32
N PHE A 376 21.48 -9.03 14.20
CA PHE A 376 20.31 -8.63 14.97
C PHE A 376 20.38 -8.98 16.47
N ASP A 377 21.43 -9.68 16.94
CA ASP A 377 21.68 -9.85 18.37
C ASP A 377 22.19 -8.56 19.03
N LEU A 378 22.68 -7.61 18.24
CA LEU A 378 23.14 -6.31 18.72
C LEU A 378 22.02 -5.27 18.90
N VAL A 379 20.78 -5.60 18.52
CA VAL A 379 19.66 -4.66 18.64
C VAL A 379 19.40 -4.27 20.09
N LEU A 380 19.06 -3.01 20.30
CA LEU A 380 18.70 -2.49 21.61
C LEU A 380 17.22 -2.10 21.66
N PRO A 381 16.56 -2.24 22.81
CA PRO A 381 15.17 -1.80 22.93
C PRO A 381 15.08 -0.27 22.91
N ALA A 382 14.29 0.28 21.97
CA ALA A 382 14.15 1.74 21.80
C ALA A 382 13.43 2.46 22.94
N ASN A 383 12.85 1.73 23.91
CA ASN A 383 12.32 2.31 25.13
C ASN A 383 13.42 2.94 26.00
N SER A 384 14.71 2.62 25.79
CA SER A 384 15.84 3.31 26.38
C SER A 384 15.96 4.77 25.91
N ILE A 385 15.46 5.10 24.72
CA ILE A 385 15.39 6.48 24.18
C ILE A 385 14.14 7.18 24.76
N ASP A 386 12.98 6.55 24.61
CA ASP A 386 11.72 7.07 25.12
C ASP A 386 10.65 5.96 25.18
N LYS A 387 9.77 6.04 26.19
CA LYS A 387 8.65 5.10 26.35
C LYS A 387 7.73 5.03 25.15
N LYS A 388 7.58 6.09 24.39
CA LYS A 388 6.77 6.16 23.17
C LYS A 388 7.30 5.28 22.03
N LEU A 389 8.57 4.85 22.11
CA LEU A 389 9.21 3.94 21.14
C LEU A 389 9.21 2.47 21.62
N SER A 390 8.49 2.15 22.67
CA SER A 390 8.43 0.77 23.23
C SER A 390 8.04 -0.26 22.18
N GLY A 391 8.73 -1.39 22.19
CA GLY A 391 8.56 -2.51 21.26
C GLY A 391 9.49 -2.45 20.04
N LEU A 392 9.95 -1.27 19.66
CA LEU A 392 10.91 -1.13 18.57
C LEU A 392 12.28 -1.68 18.99
N LYS A 393 12.85 -2.54 18.17
CA LYS A 393 14.21 -3.06 18.26
C LYS A 393 15.12 -2.13 17.45
N TRP A 394 15.89 -1.30 18.15
CA TRP A 394 16.69 -0.24 17.55
C TRP A 394 17.97 -0.79 16.95
N ILE A 395 18.13 -0.61 15.66
CA ILE A 395 19.37 -0.72 14.90
C ILE A 395 19.20 0.01 13.56
N THR A 396 20.21 0.71 13.11
CA THR A 396 20.22 1.48 11.86
C THR A 396 21.40 1.10 10.98
N PRO A 397 21.39 1.41 9.68
CA PRO A 397 22.52 1.14 8.79
C PRO A 397 23.83 1.83 9.21
N ASP A 398 23.72 3.05 9.74
CA ASP A 398 24.91 3.85 10.12
C ASP A 398 25.56 3.33 11.39
N TYR A 399 24.79 2.73 12.31
CA TYR A 399 25.25 2.21 13.61
C TYR A 399 25.02 0.70 13.76
N LYS A 400 25.15 -0.05 12.68
CA LYS A 400 24.90 -1.50 12.64
C LYS A 400 25.79 -2.33 13.57
N ASN A 401 27.00 -1.83 13.91
CA ASN A 401 27.95 -2.53 14.77
C ASN A 401 27.89 -2.03 16.23
N ASN A 402 27.44 -0.81 16.45
CA ASN A 402 27.35 -0.21 17.79
C ASN A 402 26.11 0.69 17.93
N PRO A 403 24.89 0.12 18.00
CA PRO A 403 23.66 0.89 18.16
C PRO A 403 23.57 1.66 19.47
N LYS A 404 24.41 1.32 20.48
CA LYS A 404 24.46 2.03 21.76
C LYS A 404 25.00 3.45 21.60
N ASP A 405 25.98 3.66 20.75
CA ASP A 405 26.54 4.98 20.51
C ASP A 405 25.52 5.92 19.89
N GLU A 406 24.73 5.42 18.94
CA GLU A 406 23.62 6.16 18.35
C GLU A 406 22.57 6.55 19.39
N ILE A 407 22.17 5.60 20.26
CA ILE A 407 21.21 5.87 21.33
C ILE A 407 21.76 6.95 22.29
N ASN A 408 23.04 6.90 22.64
CA ASN A 408 23.67 7.92 23.50
C ASN A 408 23.60 9.30 22.85
N LEU A 409 23.93 9.43 21.55
CA LEU A 409 23.82 10.68 20.80
C LEU A 409 22.37 11.21 20.75
N ILE A 410 21.40 10.32 20.59
CA ILE A 410 19.98 10.69 20.61
C ILE A 410 19.56 11.21 21.99
N LEU A 411 20.00 10.55 23.07
CA LEU A 411 19.71 10.96 24.45
C LEU A 411 20.35 12.31 24.80
N GLU A 412 21.61 12.53 24.40
CA GLU A 412 22.27 13.81 24.53
C GLU A 412 21.51 14.91 23.77
N THR A 413 21.16 14.66 22.51
CA THR A 413 20.38 15.59 21.70
C THR A 413 19.02 15.88 22.33
N LYS A 414 18.33 14.86 22.85
CA LYS A 414 17.06 15.02 23.56
C LYS A 414 17.22 15.94 24.77
N SER A 415 18.20 15.68 25.62
CA SER A 415 18.50 16.52 26.80
C SER A 415 18.79 17.98 26.44
N TYR A 416 19.58 18.19 25.38
CA TYR A 416 19.87 19.55 24.90
C TYR A 416 18.57 20.23 24.41
N LEU A 417 17.73 19.54 23.63
CA LEU A 417 16.48 20.09 23.12
C LEU A 417 15.44 20.34 24.20
N GLU A 418 15.37 19.53 25.26
CA GLU A 418 14.45 19.71 26.39
C GLU A 418 14.76 20.97 27.19
N ASN A 419 16.04 21.24 27.40
CA ASN A 419 16.52 22.38 28.20
C ASN A 419 16.42 23.74 27.48
N ASP A 420 16.39 23.72 26.15
CA ASP A 420 16.25 24.93 25.35
C ASP A 420 14.77 25.35 25.25
N LYS A 421 14.42 26.55 25.69
CA LYS A 421 13.03 27.09 25.65
C LYS A 421 12.67 27.80 24.34
N ARG A 422 13.65 28.03 23.46
CA ARG A 422 13.39 28.72 22.17
C ARG A 422 12.56 27.87 21.23
N LYS A 423 11.93 28.52 20.24
CA LYS A 423 11.30 27.82 19.11
C LYS A 423 12.37 27.04 18.36
N LYS A 424 12.08 25.78 18.03
CA LYS A 424 13.04 24.86 17.42
C LYS A 424 12.67 24.50 16.01
N MET A 425 13.65 24.51 15.11
CA MET A 425 13.62 23.84 13.83
C MET A 425 14.62 22.68 13.90
N ILE A 426 14.15 21.46 13.66
CA ILE A 426 14.99 20.26 13.71
C ILE A 426 15.18 19.77 12.27
N MET A 427 16.44 19.77 11.82
CA MET A 427 16.84 19.37 10.46
C MET A 427 17.61 18.05 10.55
N THR A 428 16.90 16.93 10.59
CA THR A 428 17.48 15.60 10.72
C THR A 428 16.59 14.55 10.05
N HIS A 429 17.17 13.39 9.75
CA HIS A 429 16.42 12.20 9.32
C HIS A 429 15.66 11.53 10.47
N TYR A 430 15.96 11.87 11.72
CA TYR A 430 15.30 11.32 12.90
C TYR A 430 14.01 12.10 13.23
N ASN A 431 13.00 11.94 12.39
CA ASN A 431 11.74 12.67 12.46
C ASN A 431 10.81 12.14 13.57
N PHE A 432 11.30 12.07 14.81
CA PHE A 432 10.52 11.66 15.98
C PHE A 432 10.74 12.56 17.19
N PHE A 433 11.65 13.53 17.11
CA PHE A 433 11.97 14.41 18.25
C PHE A 433 10.77 15.22 18.73
N SER A 434 9.90 15.71 17.83
CA SER A 434 8.66 16.38 18.24
C SER A 434 7.77 15.46 19.09
N VAL A 435 7.69 14.19 18.73
CA VAL A 435 6.89 13.18 19.44
C VAL A 435 7.47 12.92 20.83
N ILE A 436 8.77 12.59 20.94
CA ILE A 436 9.37 12.26 22.23
C ILE A 436 9.44 13.47 23.17
N LEU A 437 9.65 14.68 22.62
CA LEU A 437 9.60 15.94 23.40
C LEU A 437 8.18 16.36 23.76
N GLY A 438 7.15 15.81 23.11
CA GLY A 438 5.76 16.20 23.29
C GLY A 438 5.47 17.65 22.89
N LYS A 439 6.29 18.23 21.99
CA LYS A 439 6.23 19.65 21.62
C LYS A 439 6.26 19.81 20.10
N LYS A 440 5.57 20.84 19.63
CA LYS A 440 5.64 21.26 18.23
C LYS A 440 7.04 21.71 17.88
N THR A 441 7.61 21.17 16.80
CA THR A 441 8.84 21.68 16.19
C THR A 441 8.50 22.34 14.87
N PHE A 442 9.16 23.45 14.58
CA PHE A 442 8.94 24.17 13.34
C PHE A 442 9.82 23.60 12.25
N ALA A 443 9.25 23.17 11.15
CA ALA A 443 9.97 22.77 9.95
C ALA A 443 9.15 23.19 8.72
N THR A 444 9.75 23.93 7.82
CA THR A 444 9.13 24.29 6.53
C THR A 444 9.10 23.12 5.57
N ALA A 445 10.06 22.20 5.69
CA ALA A 445 10.09 20.93 4.97
C ALA A 445 10.56 19.82 5.91
N ARG A 446 9.99 18.62 5.76
CA ARG A 446 10.30 17.46 6.62
C ARG A 446 11.37 16.54 6.04
N PHE A 447 11.76 16.79 4.80
CA PHE A 447 12.87 16.11 4.15
C PHE A 447 13.93 17.14 3.75
N PHE A 448 15.07 17.02 4.36
CA PHE A 448 16.25 17.84 4.02
C PHE A 448 17.19 16.95 3.22
N THR A 449 17.06 17.00 1.90
CA THR A 449 17.97 16.32 1.00
C THR A 449 18.79 17.35 0.25
N LYS A 450 20.05 17.03 0.00
CA LYS A 450 21.01 17.90 -0.69
C LYS A 450 20.61 18.18 -2.15
N HIS A 451 19.79 17.29 -2.70
CA HIS A 451 19.14 17.40 -4.01
C HIS A 451 17.68 17.04 -3.76
N GLY A 452 16.77 18.02 -3.84
CA GLY A 452 15.36 17.79 -3.60
C GLY A 452 14.88 16.46 -4.24
N VAL A 453 14.53 15.51 -3.41
CA VAL A 453 14.15 14.14 -3.82
C VAL A 453 12.77 14.11 -4.35
#